data_169be9a49ce0e01e6eefe8a12f197e26
#
_entry.id   169be9a49ce0e01e6eefe8a12f197e26
#
_cell.length_a   1.000
_cell.length_b   1.000
_cell.length_c   1.000
_cell.angle_alpha   90.00
_cell.angle_beta   90.00
_cell.angle_gamma   90.00
#
_symmetry.space_group_name_H-M   'P 1'
#
loop_
_entity.id
_entity.type
_entity.pdbx_description
1 polymer ?
#
loop_
_entity_poly.entity_id
_entity_poly.type
_entity_poly.pdbx_seq_one_letter_code
_entity_poly.pdbx_strand_id
1 'polypeptide(L)'
;MVTLLTGCNKREGKPRVLVFTKTSGFHHASIPVGRAAIQKLGSENGFDVDTTEDASLFTDSILEKYAAVIFLNTTGNLLDIRQEIAFERYIQGGGGYMGIHAAADAEYDWRWYGRLAGGYFESHPKIQQATLNVLDKENIATKHLPAKWVRTDEWYNYKLLNKEVKVLITIDEKSYEGGKNGDTHPMAWFHDFDGGRAFYTEFGHTDESYADPLYLKHILGGIEYAMGDNKKINYAKAKSQYPPDEDRFTKTVLSQGGFFEPTEISVLPNLDVLISQRRGEILLYKNDTKQVKQAGFLNVYWKTVHTPGVNAEEGLLGIKADPDFAKNHWVYIFYSPVNTSVNRLSRFELKNDTIDPKTEKVVLQFYSQREICCHTGGSIAFGPNKMLFVSAGDNSTPFNEPNQQFVNNGFAPLNDEPGHMQYDARRSAGNTNDLRGKIMRIKVKDDGTYEIPDGNLFPKNSTKARPEIYVMGNRNPYRISVDQKNGFLYWGEVGPDSDKDSFNTRGSKGYDEVNQARKAGYFGWPLFVGNNYPYHSYDYVKGIPGAAFDPNKPINNSRNNTGLQELPPVQP
;
A
#
# COMPACT_ATOMS: atom_id res chain seq x y z
N MET A 1 -22.93 -37.71 7.34
CA MET A 1 -23.05 -36.89 8.55
C MET A 1 -21.66 -36.78 9.16
N VAL A 2 -20.90 -35.74 8.78
CA VAL A 2 -19.53 -35.50 9.30
C VAL A 2 -19.70 -34.55 10.47
N THR A 3 -19.54 -35.07 11.67
CA THR A 3 -19.53 -34.28 12.89
C THR A 3 -18.24 -33.52 12.97
N LEU A 4 -18.27 -32.22 12.69
CA LEU A 4 -17.18 -31.28 12.97
C LEU A 4 -17.02 -31.21 14.49
N LEU A 5 -16.02 -31.92 15.03
CA LEU A 5 -15.51 -31.71 16.37
C LEU A 5 -14.84 -30.32 16.39
N THR A 6 -15.59 -29.31 16.83
CA THR A 6 -14.99 -28.04 17.27
C THR A 6 -14.20 -28.32 18.53
N GLY A 7 -12.91 -28.62 18.36
CA GLY A 7 -11.98 -28.81 19.48
C GLY A 7 -12.01 -27.57 20.37
N CYS A 8 -12.15 -27.79 21.68
CA CYS A 8 -12.13 -26.76 22.70
C CYS A 8 -10.75 -26.07 22.66
N ASN A 9 -10.67 -24.85 22.12
CA ASN A 9 -9.43 -24.08 21.93
C ASN A 9 -9.01 -23.33 23.21
N LYS A 10 -9.61 -23.70 24.37
CA LYS A 10 -9.26 -23.10 25.68
C LYS A 10 -8.00 -23.77 26.25
N ARG A 11 -7.20 -22.99 27.00
CA ARG A 11 -6.13 -23.53 27.84
C ARG A 11 -6.74 -24.33 28.99
N GLU A 12 -6.02 -25.36 29.40
CA GLU A 12 -6.35 -26.09 30.64
C GLU A 12 -5.83 -25.30 31.85
N GLY A 13 -6.60 -25.28 32.95
CA GLY A 13 -6.24 -24.62 34.19
C GLY A 13 -6.56 -23.11 34.23
N LYS A 14 -6.01 -22.45 35.24
CA LYS A 14 -6.18 -21.00 35.44
C LYS A 14 -5.48 -20.22 34.35
N PRO A 15 -6.03 -19.05 33.92
CA PRO A 15 -5.31 -18.13 33.07
C PRO A 15 -3.98 -17.71 33.74
N ARG A 16 -2.96 -17.50 32.92
CA ARG A 16 -1.65 -17.03 33.41
C ARG A 16 -1.28 -15.74 32.67
N VAL A 17 -0.76 -14.75 33.41
CA VAL A 17 -0.25 -13.50 32.83
C VAL A 17 1.23 -13.33 33.13
N LEU A 18 1.96 -12.69 32.22
CA LEU A 18 3.36 -12.33 32.39
C LEU A 18 3.45 -10.81 32.62
N VAL A 19 3.98 -10.40 33.77
CA VAL A 19 4.29 -8.99 34.06
C VAL A 19 5.74 -8.71 33.71
N PHE A 20 5.96 -7.91 32.69
CA PHE A 20 7.27 -7.51 32.20
C PHE A 20 7.61 -6.11 32.68
N THR A 21 8.77 -5.93 33.32
CA THR A 21 9.15 -4.68 34.01
C THR A 21 10.56 -4.22 33.63
N LYS A 22 11.14 -4.68 32.50
CA LYS A 22 12.44 -4.21 32.03
C LYS A 22 12.41 -2.73 31.71
N THR A 23 13.48 -2.02 32.10
CA THR A 23 13.69 -0.61 31.78
C THR A 23 15.08 -0.43 31.17
N SER A 24 15.16 0.26 30.06
CA SER A 24 16.42 0.70 29.43
C SER A 24 16.57 2.24 29.50
N GLY A 25 15.51 2.93 29.91
CA GLY A 25 15.45 4.35 30.23
C GLY A 25 15.22 4.61 31.72
N PHE A 26 14.24 5.45 32.04
CA PHE A 26 13.91 5.78 33.43
C PHE A 26 13.33 4.57 34.17
N HIS A 27 13.78 4.33 35.42
CA HIS A 27 13.28 3.25 36.27
C HIS A 27 12.32 3.81 37.32
N HIS A 28 11.04 3.47 37.21
CA HIS A 28 9.98 3.94 38.12
C HIS A 28 10.06 3.23 39.48
N ALA A 29 10.05 4.01 40.56
CA ALA A 29 10.10 3.48 41.92
C ALA A 29 8.88 2.59 42.25
N SER A 30 7.74 2.82 41.61
CA SER A 30 6.48 2.10 41.82
C SER A 30 6.45 0.68 41.20
N ILE A 31 7.45 0.25 40.42
CA ILE A 31 7.50 -1.10 39.83
C ILE A 31 7.33 -2.22 40.88
N PRO A 32 8.06 -2.25 42.02
CA PRO A 32 7.88 -3.31 43.03
C PRO A 32 6.47 -3.35 43.61
N VAL A 33 5.89 -2.19 43.92
CA VAL A 33 4.53 -2.06 44.48
C VAL A 33 3.49 -2.51 43.43
N GLY A 34 3.64 -2.10 42.18
CA GLY A 34 2.77 -2.51 41.05
C GLY A 34 2.82 -4.01 40.81
N ARG A 35 4.02 -4.64 40.82
CA ARG A 35 4.15 -6.12 40.74
C ARG A 35 3.39 -6.82 41.85
N ALA A 36 3.59 -6.38 43.11
CA ALA A 36 2.92 -6.97 44.28
C ALA A 36 1.39 -6.82 44.18
N ALA A 37 0.92 -5.66 43.73
CA ALA A 37 -0.51 -5.40 43.53
C ALA A 37 -1.12 -6.33 42.46
N ILE A 38 -0.47 -6.51 41.33
CA ILE A 38 -0.95 -7.41 40.25
C ILE A 38 -0.91 -8.88 40.70
N GLN A 39 0.12 -9.31 41.45
CA GLN A 39 0.19 -10.66 42.03
C GLN A 39 -0.95 -10.92 43.00
N LYS A 40 -1.27 -9.94 43.85
CA LYS A 40 -2.43 -9.99 44.76
C LYS A 40 -3.75 -10.09 43.97
N LEU A 41 -3.95 -9.23 42.97
CA LEU A 41 -5.12 -9.32 42.08
C LEU A 41 -5.26 -10.71 41.45
N GLY A 42 -4.18 -11.34 40.99
CA GLY A 42 -4.21 -12.69 40.45
C GLY A 42 -4.67 -13.72 41.45
N SER A 43 -4.11 -13.69 42.68
CA SER A 43 -4.46 -14.62 43.76
C SER A 43 -5.93 -14.51 44.17
N GLU A 44 -6.47 -13.29 44.20
CA GLU A 44 -7.86 -12.99 44.63
C GLU A 44 -8.90 -13.24 43.51
N ASN A 45 -8.45 -13.19 42.19
CA ASN A 45 -9.38 -13.25 41.06
C ASN A 45 -9.11 -14.45 40.12
N GLY A 46 -8.35 -15.44 40.56
CA GLY A 46 -8.28 -16.74 39.92
C GLY A 46 -7.41 -16.84 38.66
N PHE A 47 -6.34 -16.05 38.55
CA PHE A 47 -5.31 -16.17 37.54
C PHE A 47 -3.90 -16.18 38.17
N ASP A 48 -2.96 -16.84 37.50
CA ASP A 48 -1.56 -16.91 37.93
C ASP A 48 -0.76 -15.74 37.34
N VAL A 49 0.23 -15.23 38.09
CA VAL A 49 1.06 -14.09 37.69
C VAL A 49 2.53 -14.44 37.81
N ASP A 50 3.22 -14.48 36.69
CA ASP A 50 4.68 -14.51 36.62
C ASP A 50 5.22 -13.09 36.39
N THR A 51 6.41 -12.80 36.94
CA THR A 51 7.06 -11.48 36.77
C THR A 51 8.47 -11.65 36.23
N THR A 52 8.91 -10.75 35.33
CA THR A 52 10.25 -10.82 34.75
C THR A 52 10.75 -9.46 34.29
N GLU A 53 12.08 -9.31 34.26
CA GLU A 53 12.81 -8.26 33.55
C GLU A 53 13.63 -8.85 32.39
N ASP A 54 13.62 -10.19 32.25
CA ASP A 54 14.40 -10.91 31.27
C ASP A 54 13.66 -10.99 29.93
N ALA A 55 14.14 -10.21 28.95
CA ALA A 55 13.60 -10.19 27.58
C ALA A 55 13.86 -11.52 26.81
N SER A 56 14.79 -12.37 27.24
CA SER A 56 15.04 -13.68 26.60
C SER A 56 13.84 -14.62 26.68
N LEU A 57 12.87 -14.35 27.56
CA LEU A 57 11.61 -15.09 27.68
C LEU A 57 10.62 -14.78 26.53
N PHE A 58 10.88 -13.76 25.71
CA PHE A 58 10.04 -13.45 24.56
C PHE A 58 10.35 -14.40 23.39
N THR A 59 9.83 -15.60 23.49
CA THR A 59 9.86 -16.66 22.47
C THR A 59 8.48 -17.26 22.29
N ASP A 60 8.18 -17.80 21.11
CA ASP A 60 6.88 -18.44 20.82
C ASP A 60 6.52 -19.48 21.90
N SER A 61 7.45 -20.36 22.28
CA SER A 61 7.23 -21.46 23.24
C SER A 61 7.01 -21.03 24.69
N ILE A 62 7.47 -19.84 25.06
CA ILE A 62 7.24 -19.27 26.39
C ILE A 62 5.95 -18.43 26.39
N LEU A 63 5.81 -17.52 25.41
CA LEU A 63 4.66 -16.62 25.33
C LEU A 63 3.34 -17.38 25.16
N GLU A 64 3.32 -18.53 24.48
CA GLU A 64 2.10 -19.34 24.34
C GLU A 64 1.47 -19.79 25.66
N LYS A 65 2.25 -19.77 26.77
CA LYS A 65 1.76 -20.13 28.11
C LYS A 65 0.87 -19.06 28.73
N TYR A 66 0.96 -17.82 28.24
CA TYR A 66 0.30 -16.66 28.84
C TYR A 66 -0.95 -16.24 28.05
N ALA A 67 -2.01 -15.89 28.78
CA ALA A 67 -3.22 -15.33 28.23
C ALA A 67 -3.05 -13.83 27.90
N ALA A 68 -2.23 -13.13 28.72
CA ALA A 68 -1.84 -11.75 28.49
C ALA A 68 -0.40 -11.49 28.93
N VAL A 69 0.24 -10.50 28.30
CA VAL A 69 1.52 -9.92 28.69
C VAL A 69 1.29 -8.49 29.13
N ILE A 70 1.74 -8.13 30.33
CA ILE A 70 1.55 -6.81 30.94
C ILE A 70 2.90 -6.10 30.96
N PHE A 71 3.00 -4.98 30.27
CA PHE A 71 4.16 -4.09 30.34
C PHE A 71 3.89 -3.07 31.44
N LEU A 72 4.55 -3.27 32.59
CA LEU A 72 4.39 -2.44 33.77
C LEU A 72 5.57 -1.47 33.89
N ASN A 73 5.33 -0.19 33.64
CA ASN A 73 6.32 0.90 33.74
C ASN A 73 7.64 0.60 32.98
N THR A 74 7.53 -0.06 31.83
CA THR A 74 8.68 -0.34 30.96
C THR A 74 9.10 0.92 30.21
N THR A 75 10.41 1.13 30.00
CA THR A 75 10.96 2.32 29.30
C THR A 75 12.13 2.00 28.38
N GLY A 76 12.22 2.73 27.27
CA GLY A 76 13.31 2.60 26.30
C GLY A 76 13.23 1.34 25.42
N ASN A 77 14.34 0.95 24.78
CA ASN A 77 14.38 -0.24 23.94
C ASN A 77 14.49 -1.50 24.80
N LEU A 78 13.52 -2.36 24.74
CA LEU A 78 13.33 -3.50 25.65
C LEU A 78 13.70 -4.82 24.99
N LEU A 79 13.32 -5.00 23.72
CA LEU A 79 13.38 -6.25 22.98
C LEU A 79 14.36 -6.12 21.80
N ASP A 80 14.99 -7.20 21.43
CA ASP A 80 15.66 -7.32 20.14
C ASP A 80 14.69 -7.77 19.04
N ILE A 81 15.11 -7.68 17.78
CA ILE A 81 14.28 -8.00 16.61
C ILE A 81 13.64 -9.40 16.69
N ARG A 82 14.33 -10.40 17.26
CA ARG A 82 13.78 -11.77 17.39
C ARG A 82 12.68 -11.83 18.44
N GLN A 83 12.88 -11.12 19.54
CA GLN A 83 11.93 -11.01 20.65
C GLN A 83 10.69 -10.21 20.23
N GLU A 84 10.88 -9.12 19.46
CA GLU A 84 9.80 -8.35 18.86
C GLU A 84 8.96 -9.22 17.91
N ILE A 85 9.59 -9.97 17.00
CA ILE A 85 8.90 -10.90 16.09
C ILE A 85 8.10 -11.96 16.87
N ALA A 86 8.66 -12.51 17.95
CA ALA A 86 7.95 -13.47 18.77
C ALA A 86 6.73 -12.85 19.46
N PHE A 87 6.85 -11.60 19.91
CA PHE A 87 5.74 -10.87 20.53
C PHE A 87 4.67 -10.47 19.52
N GLU A 88 5.06 -10.01 18.32
CA GLU A 88 4.11 -9.79 17.22
C GLU A 88 3.29 -11.05 16.91
N ARG A 89 3.97 -12.18 16.73
CA ARG A 89 3.33 -13.48 16.46
C ARG A 89 2.40 -13.92 17.59
N TYR A 90 2.77 -13.64 18.85
CA TYR A 90 1.94 -13.93 20.01
C TYR A 90 0.62 -13.13 19.94
N ILE A 91 0.65 -11.84 19.68
CA ILE A 91 -0.54 -10.99 19.49
C ILE A 91 -1.36 -11.47 18.29
N GLN A 92 -0.72 -11.67 17.12
CA GLN A 92 -1.38 -12.15 15.90
C GLN A 92 -2.03 -13.52 16.07
N GLY A 93 -1.48 -14.36 16.94
CA GLY A 93 -2.04 -15.65 17.32
C GLY A 93 -3.22 -15.57 18.31
N GLY A 94 -3.63 -14.38 18.71
CA GLY A 94 -4.76 -14.12 19.62
C GLY A 94 -4.37 -13.80 21.07
N GLY A 95 -3.11 -13.47 21.33
CA GLY A 95 -2.61 -13.03 22.64
C GLY A 95 -3.15 -11.68 23.08
N GLY A 96 -2.99 -11.34 24.35
CA GLY A 96 -3.39 -10.05 24.92
C GLY A 96 -2.21 -9.24 25.43
N TYR A 97 -2.33 -7.93 25.29
CA TYR A 97 -1.39 -6.93 25.79
C TYR A 97 -2.08 -5.99 26.77
N MET A 98 -1.38 -5.64 27.83
CA MET A 98 -1.76 -4.50 28.65
C MET A 98 -0.53 -3.64 28.94
N GLY A 99 -0.63 -2.36 28.59
CA GLY A 99 0.35 -1.32 28.95
C GLY A 99 -0.07 -0.54 30.17
N ILE A 100 0.82 -0.32 31.11
CA ILE A 100 0.60 0.50 32.30
C ILE A 100 1.64 1.61 32.31
N HIS A 101 1.17 2.85 32.38
CA HIS A 101 1.94 4.09 32.50
C HIS A 101 3.08 4.17 31.48
N ALA A 102 4.33 4.01 31.92
CA ALA A 102 5.49 4.15 31.06
C ALA A 102 5.64 3.09 29.98
N ALA A 103 4.69 2.14 29.84
CA ALA A 103 4.65 1.28 28.69
C ALA A 103 4.52 2.07 27.36
N ALA A 104 4.02 3.31 27.37
CA ALA A 104 4.02 4.21 26.21
C ALA A 104 5.37 4.92 25.97
N ASP A 105 6.31 4.87 26.93
CA ASP A 105 7.67 5.43 26.87
C ASP A 105 8.71 4.36 26.46
N ALA A 106 8.31 3.44 25.59
CA ALA A 106 9.12 2.32 25.19
C ALA A 106 9.04 2.09 23.66
N GLU A 107 10.05 1.44 23.09
CA GLU A 107 10.07 0.92 21.71
C GLU A 107 9.75 1.96 20.64
N TYR A 108 10.35 3.13 20.71
CA TYR A 108 10.07 4.26 19.80
C TYR A 108 10.39 3.98 18.32
N ASP A 109 11.35 3.08 18.06
CA ASP A 109 11.73 2.71 16.71
C ASP A 109 10.86 1.59 16.12
N TRP A 110 9.97 1.01 16.93
CA TRP A 110 9.10 -0.09 16.54
C TRP A 110 7.64 0.39 16.37
N ARG A 111 7.30 0.82 15.18
CA ARG A 111 5.98 1.41 14.85
C ARG A 111 4.80 0.49 15.15
N TRP A 112 4.98 -0.81 14.97
CA TRP A 112 3.96 -1.79 15.30
C TRP A 112 3.61 -1.74 16.78
N TYR A 113 4.62 -1.64 17.68
CA TYR A 113 4.40 -1.49 19.12
C TYR A 113 3.67 -0.19 19.46
N GLY A 114 4.00 0.92 18.87
CA GLY A 114 3.28 2.20 19.08
C GLY A 114 1.81 2.10 18.70
N ARG A 115 1.48 1.35 17.66
CA ARG A 115 0.09 1.07 17.28
C ARG A 115 -0.60 0.14 18.28
N LEU A 116 0.08 -0.89 18.78
CA LEU A 116 -0.39 -1.81 19.82
C LEU A 116 -0.67 -1.06 21.13
N ALA A 117 0.30 -0.28 21.62
CA ALA A 117 0.15 0.53 22.84
C ALA A 117 -0.90 1.65 22.67
N GLY A 118 -1.11 2.11 21.43
CA GLY A 118 -2.09 3.15 21.07
C GLY A 118 -1.53 4.57 21.03
N GLY A 119 -0.26 4.77 21.33
CA GLY A 119 0.45 6.04 21.27
C GLY A 119 1.80 5.97 21.95
N TYR A 120 2.61 7.01 21.74
CA TYR A 120 3.89 7.17 22.43
C TYR A 120 3.87 8.36 23.36
N PHE A 121 4.59 8.22 24.47
CA PHE A 121 4.90 9.32 25.37
C PHE A 121 5.63 10.47 24.63
N GLU A 122 5.24 11.70 24.91
CA GLU A 122 5.90 12.91 24.43
C GLU A 122 6.56 13.69 25.56
N SER A 123 5.78 13.96 26.61
CA SER A 123 6.22 14.76 27.75
C SER A 123 5.22 14.63 28.91
N HIS A 124 5.60 15.06 30.09
CA HIS A 124 4.69 15.22 31.23
C HIS A 124 4.98 16.51 32.00
N PRO A 125 3.99 17.15 32.66
CA PRO A 125 4.21 18.15 33.70
C PRO A 125 4.62 17.49 35.01
N LYS A 126 4.79 18.28 36.07
CA LYS A 126 4.94 17.77 37.46
C LYS A 126 3.73 16.97 37.88
N ILE A 127 3.91 16.02 38.81
CA ILE A 127 2.82 15.31 39.50
C ILE A 127 1.85 16.31 40.13
N GLN A 128 0.57 16.17 39.82
CA GLN A 128 -0.48 17.08 40.32
C GLN A 128 -1.87 16.43 40.25
N GLN A 129 -2.82 17.04 40.95
CA GLN A 129 -4.22 16.62 40.91
C GLN A 129 -4.88 17.06 39.59
N ALA A 130 -5.70 16.17 39.01
CA ALA A 130 -6.54 16.48 37.85
C ALA A 130 -7.89 15.77 37.91
N THR A 131 -8.81 16.21 37.06
CA THR A 131 -10.13 15.60 36.88
C THR A 131 -10.16 14.75 35.65
N LEU A 132 -10.53 13.49 35.79
CA LEU A 132 -10.72 12.54 34.73
C LEU A 132 -12.21 12.41 34.38
N ASN A 133 -12.53 12.28 33.09
CA ASN A 133 -13.88 12.03 32.61
C ASN A 133 -13.98 10.59 32.16
N VAL A 134 -14.83 9.80 32.79
CA VAL A 134 -15.09 8.39 32.44
C VAL A 134 -16.16 8.36 31.34
N LEU A 135 -15.75 8.01 30.12
CA LEU A 135 -16.60 8.07 28.93
C LEU A 135 -17.47 6.81 28.76
N ASP A 136 -16.92 5.63 29.05
CA ASP A 136 -17.61 4.35 28.92
C ASP A 136 -17.89 3.76 30.31
N LYS A 137 -19.16 3.70 30.68
CA LYS A 137 -19.64 3.17 31.96
C LYS A 137 -20.08 1.71 31.92
N GLU A 138 -20.02 1.10 30.73
CA GLU A 138 -20.36 -0.31 30.53
C GLU A 138 -19.11 -1.20 30.49
N ASN A 139 -17.94 -0.62 30.21
CA ASN A 139 -16.70 -1.37 30.12
C ASN A 139 -16.30 -1.94 31.49
N ILE A 140 -15.80 -3.19 31.51
CA ILE A 140 -15.41 -3.90 32.73
C ILE A 140 -14.37 -3.15 33.56
N ALA A 141 -13.48 -2.39 32.91
CA ALA A 141 -12.41 -1.63 33.55
C ALA A 141 -12.90 -0.27 34.12
N THR A 142 -14.07 0.21 33.75
CA THR A 142 -14.54 1.57 34.11
C THR A 142 -15.93 1.65 34.70
N LYS A 143 -16.74 0.58 34.63
CA LYS A 143 -18.13 0.60 35.15
C LYS A 143 -18.28 0.95 36.63
N HIS A 144 -17.24 0.69 37.42
CA HIS A 144 -17.22 0.96 38.87
C HIS A 144 -16.71 2.38 39.22
N LEU A 145 -16.11 3.09 38.26
CA LEU A 145 -15.56 4.43 38.50
C LEU A 145 -16.68 5.50 38.53
N PRO A 146 -16.51 6.61 39.26
CA PRO A 146 -17.41 7.75 39.16
C PRO A 146 -17.32 8.39 37.76
N ALA A 147 -18.34 9.10 37.32
CA ALA A 147 -18.36 9.80 36.03
C ALA A 147 -17.22 10.84 35.90
N LYS A 148 -16.91 11.50 36.99
CA LYS A 148 -15.72 12.34 37.18
C LYS A 148 -14.87 11.73 38.28
N TRP A 149 -13.64 11.42 37.98
CA TRP A 149 -12.70 10.80 38.91
C TRP A 149 -11.53 11.75 39.14
N VAL A 150 -11.42 12.29 40.35
CA VAL A 150 -10.35 13.21 40.75
C VAL A 150 -9.25 12.40 41.42
N ARG A 151 -8.01 12.53 40.92
CA ARG A 151 -6.84 11.86 41.50
C ARG A 151 -5.54 12.64 41.23
N THR A 152 -4.49 12.27 41.94
CA THR A 152 -3.14 12.79 41.76
C THR A 152 -2.28 11.71 41.15
N ASP A 153 -1.64 12.02 40.02
CA ASP A 153 -0.67 11.16 39.35
C ASP A 153 0.26 12.01 38.45
N GLU A 154 1.15 11.40 37.70
CA GLU A 154 1.86 12.02 36.58
C GLU A 154 0.99 11.92 35.32
N TRP A 155 0.88 13.01 34.53
CA TRP A 155 -0.03 13.08 33.40
C TRP A 155 0.77 13.13 32.10
N TYR A 156 0.74 12.05 31.31
CA TYR A 156 1.44 11.98 30.03
C TYR A 156 0.73 12.75 28.93
N ASN A 157 1.49 13.50 28.17
CA ASN A 157 1.12 13.96 26.84
C ASN A 157 1.63 12.94 25.80
N TYR A 158 0.87 12.74 24.75
CA TYR A 158 1.15 11.71 23.74
C TYR A 158 1.42 12.29 22.36
N LYS A 159 2.29 11.62 21.62
CA LYS A 159 2.47 11.77 20.17
C LYS A 159 2.01 10.51 19.45
N LEU A 160 1.69 10.63 18.14
CA LEU A 160 1.31 9.52 17.26
C LEU A 160 0.16 8.65 17.80
N LEU A 161 -0.84 9.28 18.47
CA LEU A 161 -2.02 8.59 18.97
C LEU A 161 -2.73 7.82 17.83
N ASN A 162 -3.00 6.54 18.09
CA ASN A 162 -3.75 5.68 17.17
C ASN A 162 -5.24 6.04 17.22
N LYS A 163 -5.80 6.45 16.09
CA LYS A 163 -7.21 6.87 15.96
C LYS A 163 -8.21 5.71 16.06
N GLU A 164 -7.74 4.48 16.00
CA GLU A 164 -8.58 3.26 16.04
C GLU A 164 -8.86 2.80 17.48
N VAL A 165 -8.20 3.38 18.48
CA VAL A 165 -8.43 3.01 19.88
C VAL A 165 -9.79 3.50 20.40
N LYS A 166 -10.41 2.69 21.25
CA LYS A 166 -11.64 3.04 21.96
C LYS A 166 -11.29 3.66 23.32
N VAL A 167 -11.43 4.98 23.41
CA VAL A 167 -11.08 5.73 24.61
C VAL A 167 -12.11 5.49 25.72
N LEU A 168 -11.63 5.12 26.90
CA LEU A 168 -12.42 4.87 28.11
C LEU A 168 -12.44 6.05 29.06
N ILE A 169 -11.31 6.73 29.20
CA ILE A 169 -11.10 7.83 30.15
C ILE A 169 -10.31 8.92 29.43
N THR A 170 -10.75 10.16 29.60
CA THR A 170 -9.99 11.35 29.19
C THR A 170 -9.67 12.21 30.43
N ILE A 171 -8.66 13.09 30.33
CA ILE A 171 -8.34 14.08 31.33
C ILE A 171 -8.88 15.44 30.91
N ASP A 172 -9.44 16.20 31.85
CA ASP A 172 -9.83 17.59 31.63
C ASP A 172 -8.59 18.49 31.76
N GLU A 173 -8.01 18.93 30.65
CA GLU A 173 -6.82 19.77 30.64
C GLU A 173 -7.01 21.13 31.32
N LYS A 174 -8.25 21.56 31.56
CA LYS A 174 -8.55 22.78 32.32
C LYS A 174 -8.41 22.57 33.83
N SER A 175 -8.32 21.32 34.29
CA SER A 175 -8.21 20.98 35.71
C SER A 175 -6.78 20.87 36.22
N TYR A 176 -5.78 20.98 35.33
CA TYR A 176 -4.36 20.88 35.66
C TYR A 176 -3.50 21.72 34.70
N GLU A 177 -2.17 21.82 34.97
CA GLU A 177 -1.24 22.58 34.11
C GLU A 177 -0.38 21.66 33.27
N GLY A 178 -0.16 21.98 31.97
CA GLY A 178 0.81 21.34 31.10
C GLY A 178 0.25 20.28 30.16
N GLY A 179 -1.07 20.19 29.97
CA GLY A 179 -1.71 19.38 28.93
C GLY A 179 -1.41 19.88 27.52
N LYS A 180 -1.26 18.95 26.54
CA LYS A 180 -0.94 19.25 25.14
C LYS A 180 -1.76 18.47 24.11
N ASN A 181 -2.67 17.61 24.54
CA ASN A 181 -3.50 16.80 23.63
C ASN A 181 -4.94 17.35 23.46
N GLY A 182 -5.29 18.45 24.17
CA GLY A 182 -6.54 19.18 24.01
C GLY A 182 -7.76 18.47 24.60
N ASP A 183 -8.97 18.84 24.13
CA ASP A 183 -10.24 18.42 24.74
C ASP A 183 -10.48 16.89 24.72
N THR A 184 -9.78 16.14 23.91
CA THR A 184 -9.91 14.67 23.80
C THR A 184 -8.70 13.92 24.32
N HIS A 185 -7.96 14.48 25.27
CA HIS A 185 -6.74 13.90 25.83
C HIS A 185 -7.02 12.54 26.50
N PRO A 186 -6.64 11.40 25.88
CA PRO A 186 -6.96 10.09 26.39
C PRO A 186 -6.00 9.65 27.50
N MET A 187 -6.53 8.95 28.52
CA MET A 187 -5.77 8.41 29.66
C MET A 187 -5.89 6.89 29.81
N ALA A 188 -6.94 6.30 29.25
CA ALA A 188 -7.10 4.85 29.18
C ALA A 188 -7.92 4.50 27.94
N TRP A 189 -7.51 3.41 27.26
CA TRP A 189 -8.15 2.93 26.05
C TRP A 189 -7.93 1.42 25.82
N PHE A 190 -8.70 0.87 24.90
CA PHE A 190 -8.55 -0.51 24.45
C PHE A 190 -8.86 -0.63 22.95
N HIS A 191 -8.39 -1.69 22.32
CA HIS A 191 -8.75 -2.05 20.95
C HIS A 191 -8.40 -3.50 20.63
N ASP A 192 -9.05 -4.06 19.63
CA ASP A 192 -8.56 -5.25 18.95
C ASP A 192 -7.41 -4.84 18.05
N PHE A 193 -6.30 -5.56 18.09
CA PHE A 193 -5.12 -5.19 17.33
C PHE A 193 -4.44 -6.43 16.74
N ASP A 194 -4.24 -6.42 15.42
CA ASP A 194 -3.48 -7.39 14.63
C ASP A 194 -3.78 -8.87 14.97
N GLY A 195 -5.02 -9.17 15.33
CA GLY A 195 -5.49 -10.51 15.71
C GLY A 195 -5.58 -10.79 17.21
N GLY A 196 -5.03 -9.90 18.04
CA GLY A 196 -5.08 -9.96 19.49
C GLY A 196 -5.87 -8.80 20.12
N ARG A 197 -5.57 -8.51 21.37
CA ARG A 197 -6.25 -7.48 22.17
C ARG A 197 -5.22 -6.60 22.87
N ALA A 198 -5.47 -5.30 22.91
CA ALA A 198 -4.64 -4.33 23.60
C ALA A 198 -5.46 -3.45 24.56
N PHE A 199 -4.97 -3.28 25.76
CA PHE A 199 -5.46 -2.35 26.74
C PHE A 199 -4.32 -1.47 27.22
N TYR A 200 -4.57 -0.20 27.43
CA TYR A 200 -3.59 0.73 27.99
C TYR A 200 -4.25 1.62 29.03
N THR A 201 -3.51 1.87 30.12
CA THR A 201 -3.85 2.86 31.14
C THR A 201 -2.62 3.68 31.49
N GLU A 202 -2.79 4.99 31.51
CA GLU A 202 -1.74 5.95 31.82
C GLU A 202 -1.35 5.93 33.30
N PHE A 203 -2.29 5.63 34.19
CA PHE A 203 -2.11 5.73 35.66
C PHE A 203 -1.09 4.73 36.18
N GLY A 204 -0.46 5.03 37.34
CA GLY A 204 0.43 4.11 38.03
C GLY A 204 1.87 4.59 38.14
N HIS A 205 2.13 5.88 38.01
CA HIS A 205 3.44 6.46 38.32
C HIS A 205 3.81 6.34 39.80
N THR A 206 2.84 6.59 40.69
CA THR A 206 3.09 6.66 42.12
C THR A 206 2.73 5.37 42.85
N ASP A 207 3.35 5.12 44.01
CA ASP A 207 3.01 4.01 44.91
C ASP A 207 1.58 4.07 45.41
N GLU A 208 1.09 5.28 45.69
CA GLU A 208 -0.27 5.55 46.19
C GLU A 208 -1.33 5.09 45.17
N SER A 209 -1.04 5.13 43.88
CA SER A 209 -1.93 4.61 42.84
C SER A 209 -2.28 3.14 43.10
N TYR A 210 -1.33 2.31 43.51
CA TYR A 210 -1.52 0.88 43.76
C TYR A 210 -2.16 0.58 45.15
N ALA A 211 -2.41 1.61 45.96
CA ALA A 211 -3.21 1.51 47.17
C ALA A 211 -4.68 1.94 46.98
N ASP A 212 -5.03 2.57 45.85
CA ASP A 212 -6.38 3.02 45.51
C ASP A 212 -7.26 1.85 45.03
N PRO A 213 -8.35 1.49 45.78
CA PRO A 213 -9.22 0.38 45.38
C PRO A 213 -9.93 0.59 44.02
N LEU A 214 -10.21 1.85 43.64
CA LEU A 214 -10.81 2.15 42.34
C LEU A 214 -9.83 1.88 41.21
N TYR A 215 -8.57 2.27 41.37
CA TYR A 215 -7.53 2.00 40.40
C TYR A 215 -7.21 0.51 40.30
N LEU A 216 -7.14 -0.22 41.43
CA LEU A 216 -6.93 -1.67 41.40
C LEU A 216 -8.05 -2.42 40.64
N LYS A 217 -9.30 -2.02 40.81
CA LYS A 217 -10.40 -2.56 40.01
C LYS A 217 -10.30 -2.18 38.52
N HIS A 218 -9.80 -0.99 38.22
CA HIS A 218 -9.54 -0.57 36.83
C HIS A 218 -8.47 -1.44 36.18
N ILE A 219 -7.33 -1.67 36.86
CA ILE A 219 -6.28 -2.58 36.39
C ILE A 219 -6.83 -4.00 36.20
N LEU A 220 -7.59 -4.51 37.17
CA LEU A 220 -8.19 -5.85 37.07
C LEU A 220 -9.04 -5.98 35.81
N GLY A 221 -9.90 -5.00 35.52
CA GLY A 221 -10.72 -5.00 34.32
C GLY A 221 -9.89 -4.96 33.02
N GLY A 222 -8.78 -4.22 33.01
CA GLY A 222 -7.81 -4.20 31.89
C GLY A 222 -7.13 -5.55 31.69
N ILE A 223 -6.72 -6.20 32.78
CA ILE A 223 -6.12 -7.56 32.74
C ILE A 223 -7.14 -8.59 32.21
N GLU A 224 -8.38 -8.55 32.69
CA GLU A 224 -9.46 -9.45 32.25
C GLU A 224 -9.77 -9.25 30.77
N TYR A 225 -9.82 -8.01 30.28
CA TYR A 225 -9.96 -7.73 28.84
C TYR A 225 -8.79 -8.30 28.05
N ALA A 226 -7.55 -8.07 28.48
CA ALA A 226 -6.37 -8.57 27.80
C ALA A 226 -6.32 -10.11 27.78
N MET A 227 -6.64 -10.80 28.88
CA MET A 227 -6.71 -12.27 28.95
C MET A 227 -7.78 -12.84 28.02
N GLY A 228 -8.92 -12.14 27.84
CA GLY A 228 -10.06 -12.62 27.07
C GLY A 228 -10.58 -13.99 27.55
N ASP A 229 -10.96 -14.86 26.62
CA ASP A 229 -11.52 -16.18 26.93
C ASP A 229 -10.50 -17.26 27.31
N ASN A 230 -9.26 -16.91 27.65
CA ASN A 230 -8.16 -17.82 27.93
C ASN A 230 -7.95 -18.88 26.80
N LYS A 231 -7.98 -18.45 25.55
CA LYS A 231 -7.74 -19.32 24.38
C LYS A 231 -6.26 -19.59 24.19
N LYS A 232 -5.92 -20.77 23.65
CA LYS A 232 -4.54 -21.09 23.22
C LYS A 232 -4.12 -20.17 22.08
N ILE A 233 -2.86 -19.75 22.07
CA ILE A 233 -2.28 -19.00 20.96
C ILE A 233 -2.27 -19.87 19.70
N ASN A 234 -2.73 -19.34 18.60
CA ASN A 234 -2.75 -20.06 17.33
C ASN A 234 -1.72 -19.47 16.37
N TYR A 235 -0.47 -19.86 16.49
CA TYR A 235 0.62 -19.39 15.63
C TYR A 235 0.43 -19.72 14.14
N ALA A 236 -0.39 -20.72 13.78
CA ALA A 236 -0.73 -21.00 12.40
C ALA A 236 -1.60 -19.89 11.75
N LYS A 237 -2.26 -19.09 12.58
CA LYS A 237 -3.04 -17.91 12.16
C LYS A 237 -2.26 -16.60 12.32
N ALA A 238 -1.08 -16.64 12.92
CA ALA A 238 -0.26 -15.45 13.10
C ALA A 238 0.13 -14.85 11.75
N LYS A 239 -0.50 -13.74 11.41
CA LYS A 239 -0.30 -13.00 10.17
C LYS A 239 -0.63 -11.54 10.41
N SER A 240 0.35 -10.67 10.23
CA SER A 240 0.15 -9.23 10.36
C SER A 240 -0.85 -8.69 9.33
N GLN A 241 -1.66 -7.73 9.76
CA GLN A 241 -2.50 -6.88 8.92
C GLN A 241 -1.73 -5.63 8.44
N TYR A 242 -0.57 -5.38 9.01
CA TYR A 242 0.29 -4.23 8.72
C TYR A 242 1.52 -4.64 7.90
N PRO A 243 2.05 -3.78 7.02
CA PRO A 243 3.35 -4.02 6.39
C PRO A 243 4.43 -4.07 7.49
N PRO A 244 5.42 -4.97 7.36
CA PRO A 244 6.56 -5.00 8.27
C PRO A 244 7.32 -3.68 8.28
N ASP A 245 7.93 -3.32 9.41
CA ASP A 245 8.79 -2.14 9.52
C ASP A 245 10.07 -2.32 8.68
N GLU A 246 10.72 -1.22 8.30
CA GLU A 246 11.85 -1.25 7.35
C GLU A 246 13.05 -2.05 7.87
N ASP A 247 13.28 -2.11 9.18
CA ASP A 247 14.35 -2.88 9.82
C ASP A 247 14.15 -4.41 9.71
N ARG A 248 12.96 -4.87 9.30
CA ARG A 248 12.66 -6.27 8.98
C ARG A 248 13.21 -6.70 7.61
N PHE A 249 13.78 -5.79 6.83
CA PHE A 249 14.32 -6.06 5.50
C PHE A 249 15.82 -5.81 5.44
N THR A 250 16.52 -6.70 4.75
CA THR A 250 17.93 -6.49 4.39
C THR A 250 18.03 -6.02 2.96
N LYS A 251 18.59 -4.84 2.74
CA LYS A 251 18.90 -4.31 1.40
C LYS A 251 20.17 -4.95 0.87
N THR A 252 20.06 -5.71 -0.23
CA THR A 252 21.22 -6.26 -0.93
C THR A 252 21.36 -5.60 -2.30
N VAL A 253 22.52 -4.99 -2.56
CA VAL A 253 22.85 -4.43 -3.87
C VAL A 253 23.41 -5.55 -4.74
N LEU A 254 22.70 -5.93 -5.81
CA LEU A 254 23.10 -6.99 -6.72
C LEU A 254 24.16 -6.52 -7.73
N SER A 255 24.03 -5.30 -8.23
CA SER A 255 24.96 -4.65 -9.15
C SER A 255 24.90 -3.14 -8.99
N GLN A 256 26.02 -2.46 -9.16
CA GLN A 256 26.11 -1.01 -9.03
C GLN A 256 26.71 -0.39 -10.29
N GLY A 257 25.96 0.51 -10.92
CA GLY A 257 26.37 1.18 -12.17
C GLY A 257 26.29 0.28 -13.41
N GLY A 258 26.72 0.81 -14.55
CA GLY A 258 26.74 0.06 -15.82
C GLY A 258 25.41 -0.06 -16.54
N PHE A 259 24.35 0.57 -16.05
CA PHE A 259 23.03 0.58 -16.69
C PHE A 259 22.76 1.92 -17.38
N PHE A 260 22.12 1.85 -18.55
CA PHE A 260 21.68 3.02 -19.30
C PHE A 260 20.15 3.02 -19.43
N GLU A 261 19.48 3.92 -18.73
CA GLU A 261 18.01 4.01 -18.72
C GLU A 261 17.31 2.63 -18.59
N PRO A 262 17.57 1.87 -17.50
CA PRO A 262 16.92 0.59 -17.31
C PRO A 262 15.40 0.81 -17.15
N THR A 263 14.61 0.00 -17.86
CA THR A 263 13.16 0.19 -17.97
C THR A 263 12.35 -0.81 -17.16
N GLU A 264 12.70 -2.08 -17.20
CA GLU A 264 11.95 -3.14 -16.51
C GLU A 264 12.89 -4.29 -16.11
N ILE A 265 12.47 -5.07 -15.12
CA ILE A 265 13.19 -6.29 -14.70
C ILE A 265 12.26 -7.50 -14.66
N SER A 266 12.84 -8.69 -14.86
CA SER A 266 12.15 -9.96 -14.65
C SER A 266 13.06 -10.95 -13.95
N VAL A 267 12.67 -11.37 -12.74
CA VAL A 267 13.39 -12.41 -12.00
C VAL A 267 13.00 -13.78 -12.55
N LEU A 268 14.00 -14.59 -12.88
CA LEU A 268 13.86 -15.95 -13.36
C LEU A 268 13.79 -16.96 -12.22
N PRO A 269 13.31 -18.20 -12.43
CA PRO A 269 13.18 -19.20 -11.37
C PRO A 269 14.49 -19.58 -10.65
N ASN A 270 15.63 -19.41 -11.30
CA ASN A 270 16.97 -19.63 -10.75
C ASN A 270 17.57 -18.38 -10.08
N LEU A 271 16.75 -17.33 -9.89
CA LEU A 271 17.11 -16.02 -9.35
C LEU A 271 18.07 -15.20 -10.23
N ASP A 272 18.30 -15.58 -11.48
CA ASP A 272 18.87 -14.70 -12.47
C ASP A 272 17.88 -13.55 -12.75
N VAL A 273 18.37 -12.38 -13.16
CA VAL A 273 17.50 -11.22 -13.44
C VAL A 273 17.73 -10.70 -14.84
N LEU A 274 16.68 -10.70 -15.66
CA LEU A 274 16.67 -9.98 -16.92
C LEU A 274 16.40 -8.51 -16.67
N ILE A 275 17.14 -7.63 -17.35
CA ILE A 275 17.01 -6.17 -17.26
C ILE A 275 16.91 -5.65 -18.70
N SER A 276 15.84 -4.93 -19.01
CA SER A 276 15.71 -4.20 -20.27
C SER A 276 16.22 -2.77 -20.12
N GLN A 277 16.87 -2.27 -21.18
CA GLN A 277 17.31 -0.88 -21.27
C GLN A 277 16.65 -0.20 -22.47
N ARG A 278 16.29 1.07 -22.32
CA ARG A 278 15.47 1.81 -23.29
C ARG A 278 16.03 1.77 -24.72
N ARG A 279 17.35 1.78 -24.89
CA ARG A 279 18.01 1.74 -26.22
C ARG A 279 18.00 0.41 -26.93
N GLY A 280 17.51 -0.66 -26.27
CA GLY A 280 17.34 -1.99 -26.87
C GLY A 280 18.23 -3.08 -26.30
N GLU A 281 19.16 -2.77 -25.41
CA GLU A 281 19.97 -3.78 -24.74
C GLU A 281 19.12 -4.59 -23.76
N ILE A 282 19.33 -5.90 -23.74
CA ILE A 282 18.78 -6.83 -22.77
C ILE A 282 19.95 -7.41 -22.00
N LEU A 283 19.99 -7.13 -20.70
CA LEU A 283 21.03 -7.61 -19.81
C LEU A 283 20.52 -8.75 -18.94
N LEU A 284 21.43 -9.64 -18.54
CA LEU A 284 21.16 -10.76 -17.64
C LEU A 284 22.16 -10.70 -16.48
N TYR A 285 21.65 -10.46 -15.27
CA TYR A 285 22.39 -10.69 -14.06
C TYR A 285 22.33 -12.17 -13.71
N LYS A 286 23.49 -12.78 -13.53
CA LYS A 286 23.65 -14.19 -13.13
C LYS A 286 23.77 -14.31 -11.64
N ASN A 287 22.82 -15.03 -11.02
CA ASN A 287 22.82 -15.18 -9.56
C ASN A 287 23.97 -16.04 -9.03
N ASP A 288 24.48 -16.99 -9.80
CA ASP A 288 25.61 -17.85 -9.44
C ASP A 288 26.95 -17.10 -9.44
N THR A 289 27.25 -16.38 -10.53
CA THR A 289 28.52 -15.64 -10.72
C THR A 289 28.49 -14.21 -10.21
N LYS A 290 27.30 -13.65 -9.90
CA LYS A 290 27.06 -12.24 -9.52
C LYS A 290 27.50 -11.24 -10.60
N GLN A 291 27.53 -11.66 -11.86
CA GLN A 291 27.93 -10.83 -13.00
C GLN A 291 26.75 -10.44 -13.87
N VAL A 292 26.84 -9.26 -14.49
CA VAL A 292 25.90 -8.81 -15.52
C VAL A 292 26.54 -9.01 -16.88
N LYS A 293 25.81 -9.62 -17.81
CA LYS A 293 26.20 -9.77 -19.22
C LYS A 293 25.06 -9.36 -20.15
N GLN A 294 25.40 -9.05 -21.39
CA GLN A 294 24.40 -8.80 -22.42
C GLN A 294 23.80 -10.13 -22.88
N ALA A 295 22.47 -10.25 -22.78
CA ALA A 295 21.69 -11.40 -23.22
C ALA A 295 21.06 -11.20 -24.61
N GLY A 296 20.95 -9.97 -25.09
CA GLY A 296 20.36 -9.68 -26.38
C GLY A 296 20.35 -8.20 -26.72
N PHE A 297 19.92 -7.91 -27.94
CA PHE A 297 19.71 -6.55 -28.43
C PHE A 297 18.56 -6.52 -29.44
N LEU A 298 17.66 -5.56 -29.30
CA LEU A 298 16.61 -5.24 -30.28
C LEU A 298 16.85 -3.84 -30.85
N ASN A 299 16.78 -3.71 -32.19
CA ASN A 299 16.91 -2.40 -32.82
C ASN A 299 15.58 -1.62 -32.66
N VAL A 300 15.59 -0.64 -31.79
CA VAL A 300 14.39 0.09 -31.35
C VAL A 300 14.46 1.58 -31.66
N TYR A 301 13.30 2.18 -31.90
CA TYR A 301 13.14 3.62 -31.97
C TYR A 301 13.12 4.19 -30.53
N TRP A 302 14.21 4.79 -30.10
CA TRP A 302 14.38 5.35 -28.75
C TRP A 302 14.69 6.85 -28.72
N LYS A 303 14.86 7.45 -29.89
CA LYS A 303 15.03 8.89 -30.07
C LYS A 303 14.41 9.34 -31.39
N THR A 304 13.99 10.58 -31.46
CA THR A 304 13.49 11.18 -32.70
C THR A 304 14.58 11.25 -33.77
N VAL A 305 14.20 11.13 -35.03
CA VAL A 305 15.09 11.13 -36.19
C VAL A 305 15.03 12.49 -36.92
N HIS A 306 13.83 13.04 -37.03
CA HIS A 306 13.55 14.25 -37.84
C HIS A 306 13.21 15.48 -37.00
N THR A 307 12.96 15.33 -35.69
CA THR A 307 12.61 16.41 -34.75
C THR A 307 13.63 16.53 -33.62
N PRO A 308 14.82 17.12 -33.89
CA PRO A 308 15.85 17.27 -32.87
C PRO A 308 15.31 18.04 -31.64
N GLY A 309 15.69 17.56 -30.46
CA GLY A 309 15.28 18.18 -29.18
C GLY A 309 13.94 17.71 -28.63
N VAL A 310 13.15 16.95 -29.40
CA VAL A 310 11.97 16.27 -28.87
C VAL A 310 12.39 14.96 -28.20
N ASN A 311 11.99 14.76 -26.97
CA ASN A 311 12.28 13.55 -26.21
C ASN A 311 11.29 12.44 -26.58
N ALA A 312 11.75 11.41 -27.26
CA ALA A 312 10.97 10.17 -27.47
C ALA A 312 11.04 9.32 -26.21
N GLU A 313 9.91 8.86 -25.69
CA GLU A 313 9.87 7.92 -24.57
C GLU A 313 9.87 6.46 -25.01
N GLU A 314 9.78 6.22 -26.29
CA GLU A 314 9.80 4.87 -26.88
C GLU A 314 11.15 4.20 -26.68
N GLY A 315 11.20 2.92 -27.03
CA GLY A 315 12.38 2.07 -26.93
C GLY A 315 12.01 0.63 -26.59
N LEU A 316 12.86 -0.04 -25.81
CA LEU A 316 12.55 -1.30 -25.16
C LEU A 316 12.10 -0.99 -23.74
N LEU A 317 10.82 -1.23 -23.42
CA LEU A 317 10.17 -0.68 -22.24
C LEU A 317 9.70 -1.72 -21.24
N GLY A 318 9.40 -2.93 -21.67
CA GLY A 318 8.93 -4.00 -20.79
C GLY A 318 9.59 -5.34 -21.11
N ILE A 319 9.86 -6.12 -20.07
CA ILE A 319 10.38 -7.49 -20.18
C ILE A 319 9.77 -8.36 -19.07
N LYS A 320 9.25 -9.54 -19.44
CA LYS A 320 8.68 -10.47 -18.47
C LYS A 320 8.86 -11.92 -18.91
N ALA A 321 9.38 -12.76 -18.01
CA ALA A 321 9.41 -14.20 -18.22
C ALA A 321 8.01 -14.80 -18.15
N ASP A 322 7.76 -15.82 -18.97
CA ASP A 322 6.53 -16.61 -18.94
C ASP A 322 6.34 -17.29 -17.56
N PRO A 323 5.12 -17.45 -17.04
CA PRO A 323 4.88 -18.21 -15.81
C PRO A 323 5.42 -19.65 -15.83
N ASP A 324 5.51 -20.28 -17.00
CA ASP A 324 6.11 -21.62 -17.21
C ASP A 324 7.56 -21.54 -17.72
N PHE A 325 8.26 -20.44 -17.50
CA PHE A 325 9.61 -20.20 -18.01
C PHE A 325 10.57 -21.39 -17.80
N ALA A 326 10.48 -22.07 -16.66
CA ALA A 326 11.31 -23.25 -16.37
C ALA A 326 11.15 -24.39 -17.40
N LYS A 327 10.04 -24.41 -18.17
CA LYS A 327 9.74 -25.42 -19.19
C LYS A 327 9.93 -24.89 -20.61
N ASN A 328 9.50 -23.66 -20.88
CA ASN A 328 9.38 -23.12 -22.22
C ASN A 328 10.45 -22.08 -22.58
N HIS A 329 11.12 -21.51 -21.57
CA HIS A 329 12.13 -20.45 -21.70
C HIS A 329 11.63 -19.19 -22.44
N TRP A 330 10.34 -18.92 -22.42
CA TRP A 330 9.74 -17.79 -23.11
C TRP A 330 9.86 -16.49 -22.31
N VAL A 331 10.15 -15.42 -23.04
CA VAL A 331 10.23 -14.05 -22.52
C VAL A 331 9.40 -13.12 -23.38
N TYR A 332 8.53 -12.35 -22.77
CA TYR A 332 7.72 -11.33 -23.43
C TYR A 332 8.42 -9.98 -23.34
N ILE A 333 8.47 -9.27 -24.44
CA ILE A 333 9.13 -7.97 -24.54
C ILE A 333 8.18 -6.98 -25.21
N PHE A 334 7.99 -5.81 -24.58
CA PHE A 334 7.29 -4.68 -25.17
C PHE A 334 8.30 -3.65 -25.65
N TYR A 335 8.24 -3.32 -26.93
CA TYR A 335 9.21 -2.42 -27.53
C TYR A 335 8.64 -1.68 -28.75
N SER A 336 9.37 -0.67 -29.22
CA SER A 336 9.05 0.17 -30.38
C SER A 336 10.03 -0.15 -31.50
N PRO A 337 9.69 -0.97 -32.51
CA PRO A 337 10.62 -1.28 -33.62
C PRO A 337 11.01 -0.02 -34.39
N VAL A 338 12.27 0.09 -34.82
CA VAL A 338 12.78 1.29 -35.51
C VAL A 338 12.13 1.51 -36.89
N ASN A 339 11.78 0.42 -37.59
CA ASN A 339 11.35 0.48 -38.99
C ASN A 339 9.83 0.62 -39.21
N THR A 340 9.05 0.74 -38.14
CA THR A 340 7.59 0.85 -38.22
C THR A 340 7.01 1.64 -37.07
N SER A 341 6.00 2.46 -37.34
CA SER A 341 5.36 3.34 -36.36
C SER A 341 4.35 2.58 -35.51
N VAL A 342 4.84 1.57 -34.75
CA VAL A 342 4.01 0.78 -33.84
C VAL A 342 4.72 0.59 -32.49
N ASN A 343 3.94 0.32 -31.46
CA ASN A 343 4.40 -0.37 -30.27
C ASN A 343 4.03 -1.84 -30.37
N ARG A 344 4.90 -2.72 -29.93
CA ARG A 344 4.81 -4.15 -30.16
C ARG A 344 5.10 -4.96 -28.90
N LEU A 345 4.24 -5.92 -28.61
CA LEU A 345 4.48 -7.01 -27.68
C LEU A 345 4.86 -8.25 -28.48
N SER A 346 6.06 -8.78 -28.24
CA SER A 346 6.52 -10.03 -28.84
C SER A 346 6.99 -11.01 -27.78
N ARG A 347 6.93 -12.30 -28.13
CA ARG A 347 7.51 -13.39 -27.36
C ARG A 347 8.79 -13.89 -28.04
N PHE A 348 9.82 -14.08 -27.22
CA PHE A 348 11.13 -14.61 -27.62
C PHE A 348 11.49 -15.85 -26.80
N GLU A 349 12.52 -16.60 -27.21
CA GLU A 349 13.10 -17.68 -26.43
C GLU A 349 14.46 -17.23 -25.85
N LEU A 350 14.66 -17.43 -24.54
CA LEU A 350 15.94 -17.29 -23.86
C LEU A 350 16.61 -18.65 -23.80
N LYS A 351 17.70 -18.85 -24.56
CA LYS A 351 18.47 -20.09 -24.60
C LYS A 351 19.97 -19.83 -24.43
N ASN A 352 20.61 -20.61 -23.57
CA ASN A 352 22.04 -20.43 -23.24
C ASN A 352 22.38 -18.98 -22.89
N ASP A 353 21.54 -18.38 -22.03
CA ASP A 353 21.63 -16.98 -21.56
C ASP A 353 21.58 -15.94 -22.72
N THR A 354 21.00 -16.27 -23.85
CA THR A 354 20.88 -15.39 -25.01
C THR A 354 19.45 -15.40 -25.56
N ILE A 355 18.92 -14.21 -25.84
CA ILE A 355 17.65 -14.03 -26.58
C ILE A 355 17.99 -13.90 -28.07
N ASP A 356 17.59 -14.89 -28.88
CA ASP A 356 17.76 -14.85 -30.34
C ASP A 356 16.59 -14.08 -30.98
N PRO A 357 16.82 -12.93 -31.63
CA PRO A 357 15.76 -12.19 -32.33
C PRO A 357 15.01 -13.01 -33.37
N LYS A 358 15.62 -14.08 -33.94
CA LYS A 358 14.97 -14.96 -34.91
C LYS A 358 13.84 -15.80 -34.32
N THR A 359 13.78 -15.92 -32.99
CA THR A 359 12.71 -16.64 -32.29
C THR A 359 11.47 -15.77 -32.07
N GLU A 360 11.47 -14.53 -32.52
CA GLU A 360 10.37 -13.61 -32.37
C GLU A 360 9.04 -14.15 -32.84
N LYS A 361 8.04 -14.07 -31.98
CA LYS A 361 6.62 -14.24 -32.28
C LYS A 361 5.90 -12.97 -31.90
N VAL A 362 5.44 -12.19 -32.88
CA VAL A 362 4.65 -10.99 -32.64
C VAL A 362 3.30 -11.41 -32.09
N VAL A 363 2.97 -11.00 -30.85
CA VAL A 363 1.72 -11.29 -30.16
C VAL A 363 0.69 -10.20 -30.45
N LEU A 364 1.06 -8.94 -30.22
CA LEU A 364 0.19 -7.79 -30.39
C LEU A 364 1.00 -6.59 -30.86
N GLN A 365 0.43 -5.79 -31.77
CA GLN A 365 1.01 -4.50 -32.14
C GLN A 365 -0.09 -3.50 -32.46
N PHE A 366 0.18 -2.23 -32.24
CA PHE A 366 -0.74 -1.13 -32.53
C PHE A 366 0.04 0.14 -32.90
N TYR A 367 -0.60 1.02 -33.61
CA TYR A 367 -0.01 2.28 -34.09
C TYR A 367 0.48 3.14 -32.92
N SER A 368 1.64 3.77 -33.07
CA SER A 368 2.20 4.82 -32.22
C SER A 368 2.76 5.93 -33.10
N GLN A 369 2.28 7.16 -32.92
CA GLN A 369 2.82 8.30 -33.66
C GLN A 369 4.25 8.55 -33.22
N ARG A 370 5.17 8.64 -34.19
CA ARG A 370 6.58 8.97 -33.97
C ARG A 370 6.80 10.49 -34.06
N GLU A 371 8.02 10.91 -33.71
CA GLU A 371 8.51 12.28 -33.79
C GLU A 371 7.75 13.25 -32.86
N ILE A 372 7.10 12.73 -31.85
CA ILE A 372 6.46 13.49 -30.77
C ILE A 372 6.94 12.98 -29.40
N CYS A 373 6.93 13.80 -28.37
CA CYS A 373 6.90 13.33 -26.98
C CYS A 373 5.45 12.92 -26.71
N CYS A 374 5.14 11.99 -25.98
CA CYS A 374 5.59 11.25 -24.85
C CYS A 374 4.58 10.07 -24.67
N HIS A 375 4.52 9.51 -23.46
CA HIS A 375 3.55 8.56 -22.93
C HIS A 375 3.49 7.23 -23.71
N THR A 376 4.47 6.36 -23.45
CA THR A 376 4.54 5.06 -24.11
C THR A 376 4.09 3.89 -23.21
N GLY A 377 4.25 3.99 -21.90
CA GLY A 377 3.93 2.91 -20.94
C GLY A 377 4.87 1.71 -21.13
N GLY A 378 4.31 0.52 -21.35
CA GLY A 378 5.05 -0.67 -21.81
C GLY A 378 5.33 -1.74 -20.76
N SER A 379 4.85 -1.61 -19.54
CA SER A 379 5.03 -2.62 -18.48
C SER A 379 4.19 -3.86 -18.73
N ILE A 380 4.72 -5.04 -18.34
CA ILE A 380 4.11 -6.35 -18.56
C ILE A 380 3.94 -7.06 -17.21
N ALA A 381 2.74 -7.58 -16.94
CA ALA A 381 2.49 -8.41 -15.77
C ALA A 381 1.64 -9.63 -16.13
N PHE A 382 1.91 -10.76 -15.45
CA PHE A 382 1.03 -11.92 -15.49
C PHE A 382 0.17 -11.94 -14.23
N GLY A 383 -1.11 -12.24 -14.42
CA GLY A 383 -2.05 -12.52 -13.36
C GLY A 383 -2.38 -14.01 -13.26
N PRO A 384 -3.34 -14.38 -12.40
CA PRO A 384 -3.82 -15.76 -12.27
C PRO A 384 -4.21 -16.35 -13.62
N ASN A 385 -4.05 -17.68 -13.78
CA ASN A 385 -4.36 -18.42 -15.00
C ASN A 385 -3.61 -17.93 -16.26
N LYS A 386 -2.41 -17.37 -16.07
CA LYS A 386 -1.53 -16.84 -17.13
C LYS A 386 -2.17 -15.71 -17.96
N MET A 387 -3.07 -14.94 -17.35
CA MET A 387 -3.57 -13.73 -17.98
C MET A 387 -2.43 -12.71 -18.10
N LEU A 388 -2.14 -12.29 -19.33
CA LEU A 388 -1.11 -11.29 -19.60
C LEU A 388 -1.76 -9.91 -19.66
N PHE A 389 -1.20 -8.99 -18.87
CA PHE A 389 -1.53 -7.57 -18.90
C PHE A 389 -0.36 -6.80 -19.50
N VAL A 390 -0.66 -5.84 -20.37
CA VAL A 390 0.34 -4.92 -20.92
C VAL A 390 -0.20 -3.51 -20.96
N SER A 391 0.57 -2.55 -20.46
CA SER A 391 0.20 -1.15 -20.43
C SER A 391 0.67 -0.41 -21.69
N ALA A 392 -0.06 0.63 -22.07
CA ALA A 392 0.35 1.56 -23.12
C ALA A 392 -0.09 2.98 -22.75
N GLY A 393 0.81 3.94 -22.88
CA GLY A 393 0.51 5.36 -22.74
C GLY A 393 -0.33 5.91 -23.88
N ASP A 394 -0.86 7.12 -23.73
CA ASP A 394 -1.83 7.71 -24.67
C ASP A 394 -1.19 8.26 -25.96
N ASN A 395 0.15 8.34 -26.01
CA ASN A 395 0.88 8.88 -27.15
C ASN A 395 0.37 10.29 -27.55
N SER A 396 0.03 11.12 -26.58
CA SER A 396 -0.25 12.53 -26.74
C SER A 396 0.86 13.37 -26.14
N THR A 397 1.10 14.57 -26.66
CA THR A 397 2.13 15.45 -26.12
C THR A 397 1.55 16.35 -25.02
N PRO A 398 2.26 16.48 -23.86
CA PRO A 398 1.84 17.36 -22.77
C PRO A 398 2.19 18.83 -23.02
N PHE A 399 3.03 19.11 -24.01
CA PHE A 399 3.58 20.44 -24.25
C PHE A 399 2.56 21.33 -24.96
N ASN A 400 2.79 22.65 -24.84
CA ASN A 400 2.05 23.63 -25.60
C ASN A 400 2.45 23.56 -27.08
N GLU A 401 1.47 23.79 -27.94
CA GLU A 401 1.72 23.87 -29.37
C GLU A 401 2.56 25.10 -29.71
N PRO A 402 3.56 25.00 -30.59
CA PRO A 402 4.33 26.14 -31.03
C PRO A 402 3.46 27.20 -31.68
N ASN A 403 3.68 28.48 -31.36
CA ASN A 403 3.01 29.64 -31.94
C ASN A 403 1.47 29.69 -31.76
N GLN A 404 0.93 28.98 -30.76
CA GLN A 404 -0.51 29.03 -30.47
C GLN A 404 -0.86 30.14 -29.49
N GLN A 405 -2.04 30.76 -29.73
CA GLN A 405 -2.63 31.74 -28.84
C GLN A 405 -3.18 31.08 -27.56
N PHE A 406 -3.70 29.85 -27.69
CA PHE A 406 -4.32 29.10 -26.60
C PHE A 406 -3.49 27.84 -26.31
N VAL A 407 -2.98 27.77 -25.12
CA VAL A 407 -2.01 26.74 -24.69
C VAL A 407 -2.63 25.77 -23.69
N ASN A 408 -2.16 24.53 -23.67
CA ASN A 408 -2.64 23.52 -22.72
C ASN A 408 -2.18 23.79 -21.28
N ASN A 409 -1.02 24.40 -21.06
CA ASN A 409 -0.44 24.66 -19.73
C ASN A 409 -0.40 23.43 -18.81
N GLY A 410 -0.10 22.26 -19.39
CA GLY A 410 -0.05 21.00 -18.66
C GLY A 410 -1.42 20.35 -18.37
N PHE A 411 -2.54 21.00 -18.67
CA PHE A 411 -3.87 20.38 -18.60
C PHE A 411 -4.06 19.31 -19.68
N ALA A 412 -5.14 18.54 -19.60
CA ALA A 412 -5.46 17.56 -20.62
C ALA A 412 -5.47 18.17 -22.03
N PRO A 413 -4.74 17.59 -23.01
CA PRO A 413 -4.75 18.02 -24.38
C PRO A 413 -6.05 17.54 -25.05
N LEU A 414 -6.90 18.50 -25.44
CA LEU A 414 -8.24 18.26 -25.99
C LEU A 414 -8.45 18.99 -27.33
N ASN A 415 -7.35 19.27 -28.08
CA ASN A 415 -7.44 19.99 -29.35
C ASN A 415 -7.60 19.02 -30.51
N ASP A 416 -8.84 18.89 -31.01
CA ASP A 416 -9.16 18.01 -32.14
C ASP A 416 -9.21 18.75 -33.49
N GLU A 417 -8.75 20.00 -33.58
CA GLU A 417 -8.68 20.73 -34.83
C GLU A 417 -7.76 20.01 -35.85
N PRO A 418 -8.03 20.15 -37.16
CA PRO A 418 -7.21 19.55 -38.18
C PRO A 418 -5.72 19.93 -38.08
N GLY A 419 -4.84 18.93 -38.10
CA GLY A 419 -3.39 19.11 -37.90
C GLY A 419 -2.91 19.06 -36.47
N HIS A 420 -3.78 18.99 -35.46
CA HIS A 420 -3.46 19.04 -34.03
C HIS A 420 -3.63 17.68 -33.31
N MET A 421 -3.66 16.57 -34.04
CA MET A 421 -3.96 15.23 -33.49
C MET A 421 -3.11 14.85 -32.27
N GLN A 422 -1.87 15.25 -32.20
CA GLN A 422 -0.98 14.95 -31.05
C GLN A 422 -1.35 15.70 -29.76
N TYR A 423 -2.17 16.73 -29.87
CA TYR A 423 -2.69 17.52 -28.76
C TYR A 423 -4.14 17.15 -28.38
N ASP A 424 -4.61 15.98 -28.84
CA ASP A 424 -5.93 15.44 -28.52
C ASP A 424 -5.83 14.01 -27.97
N ALA A 425 -5.76 13.86 -26.65
CA ALA A 425 -5.71 12.56 -26.00
C ALA A 425 -7.04 11.79 -26.11
N ARG A 426 -8.14 12.43 -26.56
CA ARG A 426 -9.41 11.75 -26.84
C ARG A 426 -9.33 10.86 -28.08
N ARG A 427 -8.33 11.05 -28.97
CA ARG A 427 -8.05 10.17 -30.14
C ARG A 427 -7.53 8.79 -29.73
N SER A 428 -6.97 8.69 -28.53
CA SER A 428 -6.29 7.49 -28.01
C SER A 428 -6.90 7.06 -26.67
N ALA A 429 -6.54 7.67 -25.53
CA ALA A 429 -6.99 7.26 -24.20
C ALA A 429 -8.52 7.24 -24.07
N GLY A 430 -9.22 8.23 -24.59
CA GLY A 430 -10.69 8.30 -24.63
C GLY A 430 -11.34 7.54 -25.79
N ASN A 431 -10.58 6.89 -26.69
CA ASN A 431 -11.10 6.20 -27.86
C ASN A 431 -11.18 4.70 -27.60
N THR A 432 -12.38 4.14 -27.63
CA THR A 432 -12.60 2.70 -27.39
C THR A 432 -12.02 1.81 -28.49
N ASN A 433 -11.75 2.35 -29.68
CA ASN A 433 -11.17 1.63 -30.83
C ASN A 433 -9.65 1.80 -30.97
N ASP A 434 -8.98 2.26 -29.94
CA ASP A 434 -7.52 2.47 -29.88
C ASP A 434 -6.92 1.78 -28.66
N LEU A 435 -5.72 1.22 -28.77
CA LEU A 435 -5.04 0.52 -27.66
C LEU A 435 -4.05 1.41 -26.87
N ARG A 436 -3.85 2.65 -27.29
CA ARG A 436 -3.05 3.64 -26.55
C ARG A 436 -3.87 4.25 -25.38
N GLY A 437 -3.21 4.54 -24.27
CA GLY A 437 -3.86 5.00 -23.05
C GLY A 437 -4.71 3.90 -22.38
N LYS A 438 -4.23 2.66 -22.43
CA LYS A 438 -4.94 1.45 -22.01
C LYS A 438 -4.04 0.50 -21.22
N ILE A 439 -4.67 -0.40 -20.46
CA ILE A 439 -4.04 -1.65 -20.06
C ILE A 439 -4.86 -2.77 -20.70
N MET A 440 -4.21 -3.50 -21.62
CA MET A 440 -4.78 -4.64 -22.31
C MET A 440 -4.69 -5.89 -21.44
N ARG A 441 -5.66 -6.80 -21.57
CA ARG A 441 -5.62 -8.14 -20.98
C ARG A 441 -5.93 -9.20 -22.02
N ILE A 442 -4.98 -10.10 -22.23
CA ILE A 442 -5.06 -11.18 -23.22
C ILE A 442 -4.57 -12.50 -22.62
N LYS A 443 -4.84 -13.61 -23.28
CA LYS A 443 -4.26 -14.91 -22.95
C LYS A 443 -3.50 -15.44 -24.17
N VAL A 444 -2.18 -15.49 -24.06
CA VAL A 444 -1.31 -15.92 -25.14
C VAL A 444 -1.30 -17.45 -25.23
N LYS A 445 -1.34 -17.96 -26.46
CA LYS A 445 -1.28 -19.38 -26.80
C LYS A 445 0.15 -19.82 -27.15
N ASP A 446 0.37 -21.11 -27.17
CA ASP A 446 1.68 -21.69 -27.45
C ASP A 446 2.20 -21.36 -28.86
N ASP A 447 1.32 -21.15 -29.84
CA ASP A 447 1.66 -20.74 -31.21
C ASP A 447 2.04 -19.26 -31.35
N GLY A 448 1.88 -18.47 -30.27
CA GLY A 448 2.14 -17.03 -30.25
C GLY A 448 0.92 -16.17 -30.58
N THR A 449 -0.21 -16.74 -30.96
CA THR A 449 -1.48 -16.03 -31.05
C THR A 449 -2.08 -15.80 -29.67
N TYR A 450 -3.16 -15.03 -29.56
CA TYR A 450 -3.85 -14.84 -28.30
C TYR A 450 -5.36 -14.96 -28.43
N GLU A 451 -6.00 -15.18 -27.32
CA GLU A 451 -7.45 -15.12 -27.17
C GLU A 451 -7.84 -14.00 -26.20
N ILE A 452 -9.05 -13.48 -26.41
CA ILE A 452 -9.65 -12.49 -25.52
C ILE A 452 -10.34 -13.24 -24.37
N PRO A 453 -9.89 -13.06 -23.12
CA PRO A 453 -10.58 -13.65 -21.97
C PRO A 453 -11.92 -12.97 -21.72
N ASP A 454 -12.83 -13.67 -21.05
CA ASP A 454 -14.08 -13.08 -20.60
C ASP A 454 -13.84 -12.04 -19.49
N GLY A 455 -14.70 -11.01 -19.41
CA GLY A 455 -14.61 -9.95 -18.41
C GLY A 455 -13.65 -8.81 -18.77
N ASN A 456 -13.23 -8.67 -20.02
CA ASN A 456 -12.69 -7.43 -20.54
C ASN A 456 -13.80 -6.37 -20.70
N LEU A 457 -13.41 -5.11 -20.90
CA LEU A 457 -14.33 -3.98 -20.86
C LEU A 457 -15.38 -4.01 -21.98
N PHE A 458 -15.00 -4.51 -23.15
CA PHE A 458 -15.87 -4.53 -24.33
C PHE A 458 -16.11 -5.94 -24.86
N PRO A 459 -17.28 -6.17 -25.48
CA PRO A 459 -17.60 -7.46 -26.10
C PRO A 459 -16.61 -7.85 -27.22
N LYS A 460 -16.34 -9.16 -27.38
CA LYS A 460 -15.43 -9.71 -28.38
C LYS A 460 -15.79 -9.37 -29.83
N ASN A 461 -17.07 -9.16 -30.10
CA ASN A 461 -17.61 -8.85 -31.44
C ASN A 461 -17.87 -7.35 -31.67
N SER A 462 -17.37 -6.48 -30.82
CA SER A 462 -17.54 -5.02 -31.02
C SER A 462 -16.79 -4.57 -32.28
N THR A 463 -17.44 -3.73 -33.08
CA THR A 463 -16.84 -3.07 -34.26
C THR A 463 -16.33 -1.67 -33.97
N LYS A 464 -16.67 -1.13 -32.81
CA LYS A 464 -16.34 0.23 -32.36
C LYS A 464 -15.48 0.26 -31.08
N ALA A 465 -15.05 -0.92 -30.60
CA ALA A 465 -14.20 -1.02 -29.43
C ALA A 465 -13.25 -2.22 -29.57
N ARG A 466 -12.06 -2.08 -29.00
CA ARG A 466 -11.05 -3.14 -29.00
C ARG A 466 -11.30 -4.09 -27.82
N PRO A 467 -11.52 -5.40 -28.08
CA PRO A 467 -11.86 -6.36 -27.04
C PRO A 467 -10.67 -6.69 -26.11
N GLU A 468 -9.44 -6.31 -26.46
CA GLU A 468 -8.24 -6.46 -25.64
C GLU A 468 -8.27 -5.55 -24.39
N ILE A 469 -9.07 -4.49 -24.40
CA ILE A 469 -9.09 -3.45 -23.37
C ILE A 469 -9.67 -4.01 -22.06
N TYR A 470 -8.86 -3.96 -20.99
CA TYR A 470 -9.29 -4.22 -19.62
C TYR A 470 -9.48 -2.91 -18.84
N VAL A 471 -8.50 -2.01 -18.91
CA VAL A 471 -8.57 -0.66 -18.37
C VAL A 471 -8.40 0.33 -19.51
N MET A 472 -9.26 1.37 -19.55
CA MET A 472 -9.09 2.50 -20.44
C MET A 472 -9.10 3.83 -19.68
N GLY A 473 -8.65 4.89 -20.35
CA GLY A 473 -8.60 6.21 -19.76
C GLY A 473 -7.36 6.44 -18.90
N ASN A 474 -6.20 6.08 -19.45
CA ASN A 474 -4.90 6.36 -18.83
C ASN A 474 -4.08 7.34 -19.69
N ARG A 475 -3.27 8.17 -19.04
CA ARG A 475 -2.28 9.02 -19.71
C ARG A 475 -0.99 8.23 -19.94
N ASN A 476 -0.38 7.75 -18.88
CA ASN A 476 0.84 6.95 -18.95
C ASN A 476 0.91 5.94 -17.78
N PRO A 477 0.22 4.79 -17.88
CA PRO A 477 0.27 3.73 -16.87
C PRO A 477 1.64 3.05 -16.93
N TYR A 478 2.61 3.63 -16.21
CA TYR A 478 4.02 3.37 -16.45
C TYR A 478 4.47 2.01 -15.92
N ARG A 479 4.02 1.63 -14.72
CA ARG A 479 4.33 0.31 -14.14
C ARG A 479 3.10 -0.33 -13.57
N ILE A 480 2.93 -1.63 -13.87
CA ILE A 480 1.77 -2.42 -13.47
C ILE A 480 2.18 -3.63 -12.64
N SER A 481 1.29 -4.06 -11.77
CA SER A 481 1.43 -5.28 -10.98
C SER A 481 0.07 -5.95 -10.79
N VAL A 482 0.05 -7.28 -10.71
CA VAL A 482 -1.17 -8.06 -10.48
C VAL A 482 -1.02 -8.92 -9.23
N ASP A 483 -1.95 -8.79 -8.30
CA ASP A 483 -2.04 -9.67 -7.14
C ASP A 483 -2.43 -11.09 -7.59
N GLN A 484 -1.54 -12.05 -7.34
CA GLN A 484 -1.74 -13.44 -7.77
C GLN A 484 -2.87 -14.15 -7.02
N LYS A 485 -3.30 -13.64 -5.87
CA LYS A 485 -4.34 -14.24 -5.04
C LYS A 485 -5.75 -13.87 -5.52
N ASN A 486 -5.97 -12.59 -5.82
CA ASN A 486 -7.30 -12.06 -6.13
C ASN A 486 -7.44 -11.59 -7.60
N GLY A 487 -6.33 -11.48 -8.34
CA GLY A 487 -6.30 -11.00 -9.72
C GLY A 487 -6.47 -9.48 -9.86
N PHE A 488 -6.40 -8.71 -8.77
CA PHE A 488 -6.51 -7.25 -8.84
C PHE A 488 -5.27 -6.66 -9.51
N LEU A 489 -5.51 -5.74 -10.41
CA LEU A 489 -4.48 -5.01 -11.13
C LEU A 489 -4.20 -3.67 -10.41
N TYR A 490 -2.93 -3.37 -10.23
CA TYR A 490 -2.44 -2.10 -9.69
C TYR A 490 -1.51 -1.42 -10.68
N TRP A 491 -1.54 -0.10 -10.74
CA TRP A 491 -0.57 0.66 -11.54
C TRP A 491 -0.31 2.06 -11.00
N GLY A 492 0.89 2.56 -11.28
CA GLY A 492 1.22 3.97 -11.15
C GLY A 492 0.87 4.70 -12.45
N GLU A 493 0.05 5.72 -12.34
CA GLU A 493 -0.36 6.62 -13.42
C GLU A 493 0.43 7.92 -13.33
N VAL A 494 1.11 8.29 -14.41
CA VAL A 494 1.78 9.59 -14.50
C VAL A 494 0.76 10.64 -14.93
N GLY A 495 0.44 11.53 -14.03
CA GLY A 495 -0.56 12.56 -14.20
C GLY A 495 -0.14 13.73 -15.12
N PRO A 496 -1.07 14.63 -15.43
CA PRO A 496 -0.79 15.81 -16.25
C PRO A 496 0.09 16.85 -15.53
N ASP A 497 0.79 17.68 -16.31
CA ASP A 497 1.85 18.57 -15.80
C ASP A 497 1.35 19.91 -15.26
N SER A 498 0.04 20.16 -15.23
CA SER A 498 -0.51 21.42 -14.69
C SER A 498 -0.21 21.57 -13.20
N ASP A 499 0.37 22.68 -12.81
CA ASP A 499 0.76 23.02 -11.44
C ASP A 499 -0.33 23.71 -10.61
N LYS A 500 -1.45 24.10 -11.22
CA LYS A 500 -2.52 24.87 -10.56
C LYS A 500 -3.92 24.53 -11.07
N ASP A 501 -4.88 24.70 -10.18
CA ASP A 501 -6.29 24.51 -10.47
C ASP A 501 -6.86 25.66 -11.34
N SER A 502 -7.75 25.29 -12.25
CA SER A 502 -8.52 26.21 -13.10
C SER A 502 -9.92 25.65 -13.33
N PHE A 503 -10.62 25.34 -12.23
CA PHE A 503 -11.89 24.60 -12.23
C PHE A 503 -13.00 25.20 -13.09
N ASN A 504 -12.99 26.51 -13.32
CA ASN A 504 -14.02 27.17 -14.11
C ASN A 504 -13.73 27.20 -15.63
N THR A 505 -12.51 26.80 -16.04
CA THR A 505 -12.09 26.96 -17.45
C THR A 505 -11.41 25.76 -18.06
N ARG A 506 -10.59 25.05 -17.29
CA ARG A 506 -9.81 23.89 -17.77
C ARG A 506 -10.06 22.65 -16.93
N GLY A 507 -9.90 22.73 -15.61
CA GLY A 507 -10.03 21.64 -14.69
C GLY A 507 -9.06 21.74 -13.53
N SER A 508 -8.76 20.61 -12.87
CA SER A 508 -7.83 20.55 -11.77
C SER A 508 -6.38 20.54 -12.26
N LYS A 509 -5.45 20.86 -11.37
CA LYS A 509 -4.02 20.60 -11.54
C LYS A 509 -3.76 19.10 -11.75
N GLY A 510 -2.53 18.74 -12.12
CA GLY A 510 -2.11 17.37 -12.29
C GLY A 510 -2.02 16.60 -10.96
N TYR A 511 -2.32 15.31 -11.04
CA TYR A 511 -2.13 14.33 -9.96
C TYR A 511 -1.53 13.06 -10.55
N ASP A 512 -0.42 12.60 -9.97
CA ASP A 512 -0.01 11.20 -10.11
C ASP A 512 -0.92 10.32 -9.26
N GLU A 513 -1.24 9.12 -9.74
CA GLU A 513 -2.21 8.24 -9.08
C GLU A 513 -1.63 6.85 -8.87
N VAL A 514 -2.05 6.20 -7.80
CA VAL A 514 -1.90 4.76 -7.62
C VAL A 514 -3.29 4.14 -7.71
N ASN A 515 -3.55 3.44 -8.79
CA ASN A 515 -4.86 2.90 -9.12
C ASN A 515 -4.98 1.40 -8.86
N GLN A 516 -6.20 0.94 -8.55
CA GLN A 516 -6.55 -0.46 -8.41
C GLN A 516 -7.78 -0.80 -9.26
N ALA A 517 -7.65 -1.77 -10.18
CA ALA A 517 -8.78 -2.34 -10.89
C ALA A 517 -9.13 -3.73 -10.34
N ARG A 518 -10.33 -3.87 -9.78
CA ARG A 518 -10.92 -5.15 -9.36
C ARG A 518 -11.73 -5.82 -10.48
N LYS A 519 -12.09 -5.04 -11.48
CA LYS A 519 -12.80 -5.42 -12.72
C LYS A 519 -12.40 -4.47 -13.83
N ALA A 520 -12.73 -4.81 -15.07
CA ALA A 520 -12.52 -3.93 -16.20
C ALA A 520 -13.28 -2.60 -16.04
N GLY A 521 -12.68 -1.47 -16.47
CA GLY A 521 -13.29 -0.16 -16.28
C GLY A 521 -12.65 0.99 -17.05
N TYR A 522 -13.30 2.14 -17.00
CA TYR A 522 -12.80 3.42 -17.48
C TYR A 522 -12.34 4.26 -16.27
N PHE A 523 -11.09 4.79 -16.33
CA PHE A 523 -10.44 5.48 -15.21
C PHE A 523 -10.21 6.98 -15.44
N GLY A 524 -10.85 7.54 -16.46
CA GLY A 524 -11.12 8.97 -16.54
C GLY A 524 -10.35 9.76 -17.59
N TRP A 525 -9.05 9.55 -17.77
CA TRP A 525 -8.25 10.33 -18.71
C TRP A 525 -8.73 10.20 -20.17
N PRO A 526 -8.79 11.30 -20.95
CA PRO A 526 -8.37 12.67 -20.65
C PRO A 526 -9.49 13.59 -20.15
N LEU A 527 -10.64 13.06 -19.77
CA LEU A 527 -11.80 13.87 -19.38
C LEU A 527 -11.82 14.17 -17.87
N PHE A 528 -11.12 13.33 -17.07
CA PHE A 528 -11.05 13.43 -15.61
C PHE A 528 -9.64 13.08 -15.13
N VAL A 529 -9.27 13.58 -13.93
CA VAL A 529 -7.99 13.33 -13.27
C VAL A 529 -8.16 13.31 -11.74
N GLY A 530 -7.27 12.62 -11.02
CA GLY A 530 -7.30 12.54 -9.57
C GLY A 530 -8.61 11.92 -9.06
N ASN A 531 -9.25 12.52 -8.09
CA ASN A 531 -10.53 12.07 -7.59
C ASN A 531 -11.69 12.39 -8.55
N ASN A 532 -11.54 11.98 -9.82
CA ASN A 532 -12.50 12.23 -10.91
C ASN A 532 -12.85 13.72 -11.12
N TYR A 533 -11.89 14.62 -10.86
CA TYR A 533 -12.06 16.04 -11.16
C TYR A 533 -12.24 16.25 -12.67
N PRO A 534 -13.37 16.84 -13.12
CA PRO A 534 -13.65 16.99 -14.53
C PRO A 534 -12.79 18.09 -15.17
N TYR A 535 -12.32 17.81 -16.36
CA TYR A 535 -11.88 18.84 -17.28
C TYR A 535 -13.08 19.50 -17.98
N HIS A 536 -12.85 20.68 -18.55
CA HIS A 536 -13.80 21.36 -19.41
C HIS A 536 -13.49 21.09 -20.88
N SER A 537 -14.52 20.91 -21.69
CA SER A 537 -14.37 21.04 -23.13
C SER A 537 -13.82 22.43 -23.49
N TYR A 538 -13.08 22.54 -24.59
CA TYR A 538 -12.42 23.80 -24.93
C TYR A 538 -12.50 24.05 -26.46
N ASP A 539 -12.97 25.21 -26.84
CA ASP A 539 -12.95 25.68 -28.23
C ASP A 539 -11.61 26.35 -28.51
N TYR A 540 -10.69 25.61 -29.14
CA TYR A 540 -9.33 26.06 -29.40
C TYR A 540 -9.26 27.14 -30.50
N VAL A 541 -10.29 27.32 -31.32
CA VAL A 541 -10.35 28.37 -32.32
C VAL A 541 -10.70 29.72 -31.68
N LYS A 542 -11.66 29.70 -30.75
CA LYS A 542 -12.12 30.91 -30.06
C LYS A 542 -11.40 31.16 -28.73
N GLY A 543 -10.73 30.14 -28.17
CA GLY A 543 -10.11 30.22 -26.86
C GLY A 543 -11.10 30.27 -25.70
N ILE A 544 -12.25 29.57 -25.84
CA ILE A 544 -13.34 29.67 -24.88
C ILE A 544 -13.56 28.30 -24.20
N PRO A 545 -13.64 28.26 -22.87
CA PRO A 545 -14.02 27.04 -22.16
C PRO A 545 -15.49 26.71 -22.39
N GLY A 546 -15.80 25.43 -22.56
CA GLY A 546 -17.16 24.91 -22.62
C GLY A 546 -17.59 24.27 -21.28
N ALA A 547 -18.57 23.37 -21.34
CA ALA A 547 -19.07 22.67 -20.17
C ALA A 547 -18.03 21.67 -19.63
N ALA A 548 -18.06 21.44 -18.31
CA ALA A 548 -17.32 20.36 -17.67
C ALA A 548 -17.88 18.99 -18.11
N PHE A 549 -17.01 17.98 -18.20
CA PHE A 549 -17.43 16.62 -18.50
C PHE A 549 -18.16 15.99 -17.30
N ASP A 550 -19.16 15.14 -17.58
CA ASP A 550 -19.93 14.43 -16.56
C ASP A 550 -19.34 13.03 -16.31
N PRO A 551 -18.84 12.71 -15.10
CA PRO A 551 -18.25 11.41 -14.82
C PRO A 551 -19.24 10.25 -14.89
N ASN A 552 -20.54 10.50 -14.71
CA ASN A 552 -21.58 9.49 -14.82
C ASN A 552 -21.99 9.20 -16.27
N LYS A 553 -21.79 10.17 -17.15
CA LYS A 553 -22.14 10.09 -18.58
C LYS A 553 -21.05 10.73 -19.44
N PRO A 554 -19.83 10.20 -19.43
CA PRO A 554 -18.73 10.78 -20.19
C PRO A 554 -18.94 10.59 -21.69
N ILE A 555 -18.68 11.65 -22.46
CA ILE A 555 -18.86 11.67 -23.92
C ILE A 555 -17.56 12.08 -24.59
N ASN A 556 -17.08 11.26 -25.52
CA ASN A 556 -16.00 11.60 -26.44
C ASN A 556 -16.54 12.01 -27.79
N ASN A 557 -16.68 13.30 -28.00
CA ASN A 557 -17.17 13.91 -29.25
C ASN A 557 -16.04 14.44 -30.15
N SER A 558 -14.80 14.08 -29.91
CA SER A 558 -13.66 14.47 -30.74
C SER A 558 -13.84 14.01 -32.19
N ARG A 559 -13.41 14.84 -33.14
CA ARG A 559 -13.32 14.50 -34.57
C ARG A 559 -12.37 13.32 -34.82
N ASN A 560 -11.40 13.10 -33.92
CA ASN A 560 -10.43 12.03 -34.02
C ASN A 560 -10.91 10.71 -33.37
N ASN A 561 -12.11 10.69 -32.79
CA ASN A 561 -12.67 9.48 -32.17
C ASN A 561 -13.23 8.53 -33.26
N THR A 562 -12.70 7.32 -33.33
CA THR A 562 -13.19 6.24 -34.22
C THR A 562 -14.03 5.20 -33.48
N GLY A 563 -14.15 5.33 -32.17
CA GLY A 563 -14.84 4.39 -31.28
C GLY A 563 -16.27 4.81 -30.93
N LEU A 564 -16.70 4.42 -29.75
CA LEU A 564 -17.98 4.84 -29.15
C LEU A 564 -17.89 6.29 -28.71
N GLN A 565 -18.98 7.02 -28.85
CA GLN A 565 -19.08 8.38 -28.30
C GLN A 565 -19.44 8.36 -26.83
N GLU A 566 -20.41 7.53 -26.44
CA GLU A 566 -20.73 7.31 -25.02
C GLU A 566 -19.72 6.34 -24.42
N LEU A 567 -18.98 6.81 -23.41
CA LEU A 567 -18.00 6.01 -22.70
C LEU A 567 -18.62 5.37 -21.45
N PRO A 568 -18.06 4.28 -20.94
CA PRO A 568 -18.48 3.74 -19.64
C PRO A 568 -18.35 4.79 -18.53
N PRO A 569 -19.19 4.75 -17.48
CA PRO A 569 -19.01 5.60 -16.30
C PRO A 569 -17.61 5.44 -15.70
N VAL A 570 -17.07 6.53 -15.18
CA VAL A 570 -15.73 6.52 -14.57
C VAL A 570 -15.77 5.67 -13.30
N GLN A 571 -14.76 4.84 -13.10
CA GLN A 571 -14.60 4.09 -11.86
C GLN A 571 -14.20 5.04 -10.72
N PRO A 572 -14.69 4.80 -9.48
CA PRO A 572 -14.34 5.61 -8.31
C PRO A 572 -12.90 5.43 -7.90
#